data_6184d8199a76f6ae0fdad8a3ebf5c90b
#
_entry.id   6184d8199a76f6ae0fdad8a3ebf5c90b
#
_cell.length_a   1.000
_cell.length_b   1.000
_cell.length_c   1.000
_cell.angle_alpha   90.00
_cell.angle_beta   90.00
_cell.angle_gamma   90.00
#
_symmetry.space_group_name_H-M   'P 1'
#
loop_
_entity.id
_entity.type
_entity.pdbx_description
1 polymer ?
#
loop_
_entity_poly.entity_id
_entity_poly.type
_entity_poly.pdbx_seq_one_letter_code
_entity_poly.pdbx_strand_id
1 'polypeptide(L)'
;HPLPNVSAGVDDTICIGQTTQLIGTGALTYLWSPNDSISDNNVAFPFVWPTDTTDYIVVGTDANGCTQSDTVNILVNPLPIVTASSDMQICIGDSTQLSATGADSYVWTPNNSLVNAVVADPIALPTDTTEYVVQGVDLNGCVNTDTVLVNVNPLPDADAGFNVNICEGDNVLLGATGGVSYQ
;
A
#
# COMPACT_ATOMS: atom_id res chain seq x y z
N HIS A 1 36.74 27.82 -29.36
CA HIS A 1 35.86 26.63 -29.50
C HIS A 1 34.48 26.99 -29.00
N PRO A 2 33.40 26.56 -29.67
CA PRO A 2 32.05 26.70 -29.12
C PRO A 2 31.91 25.85 -27.85
N LEU A 3 31.01 26.27 -26.95
CA LEU A 3 30.65 25.46 -25.77
C LEU A 3 29.88 24.19 -26.18
N PRO A 4 29.99 23.09 -25.42
CA PRO A 4 29.19 21.90 -25.66
C PRO A 4 27.69 22.22 -25.46
N ASN A 5 26.80 21.53 -26.18
CA ASN A 5 25.36 21.68 -26.02
C ASN A 5 24.86 20.62 -25.04
N VAL A 6 25.17 20.82 -23.74
CA VAL A 6 24.81 19.88 -22.66
C VAL A 6 23.30 19.93 -22.40
N SER A 7 22.70 18.76 -22.22
CA SER A 7 21.32 18.63 -21.75
C SER A 7 21.25 17.62 -20.61
N ALA A 8 20.47 17.94 -19.58
CA ALA A 8 20.15 17.10 -18.43
C ALA A 8 18.93 16.17 -18.67
N GLY A 9 18.26 16.33 -19.82
CA GLY A 9 16.99 15.64 -20.10
C GLY A 9 15.77 16.50 -19.73
N VAL A 10 14.64 15.84 -19.53
CA VAL A 10 13.37 16.47 -19.14
C VAL A 10 13.08 16.21 -17.66
N ASP A 11 12.36 17.14 -17.05
CA ASP A 11 11.85 16.97 -15.67
C ASP A 11 11.00 15.71 -15.55
N ASP A 12 11.07 15.07 -14.38
CA ASP A 12 10.34 13.85 -14.10
C ASP A 12 9.67 13.91 -12.71
N THR A 13 8.71 13.02 -12.50
CA THR A 13 7.93 12.94 -11.24
C THR A 13 7.92 11.51 -10.74
N ILE A 14 8.34 11.33 -9.50
CA ILE A 14 8.36 10.01 -8.83
C ILE A 14 7.63 10.07 -7.50
N CYS A 15 7.25 8.90 -6.98
CA CYS A 15 6.85 8.77 -5.58
C CYS A 15 8.07 8.51 -4.70
N ILE A 16 8.02 8.93 -3.45
CA ILE A 16 9.09 8.64 -2.48
C ILE A 16 9.39 7.13 -2.46
N GLY A 17 10.69 6.78 -2.52
CA GLY A 17 11.16 5.40 -2.60
C GLY A 17 11.24 4.82 -4.03
N GLN A 18 10.77 5.52 -5.06
CA GLN A 18 10.96 5.14 -6.46
C GLN A 18 12.30 5.63 -7.00
N THR A 19 12.69 5.08 -8.13
CA THR A 19 13.94 5.41 -8.83
C THR A 19 13.62 5.83 -10.25
N THR A 20 14.29 6.87 -10.75
CA THR A 20 14.26 7.28 -12.16
C THR A 20 15.67 7.41 -12.74
N GLN A 21 15.81 7.51 -14.06
CA GLN A 21 17.09 7.64 -14.74
C GLN A 21 17.25 9.04 -15.34
N LEU A 22 18.33 9.73 -14.98
CA LEU A 22 18.70 10.99 -15.62
C LEU A 22 19.34 10.73 -17.00
N ILE A 23 19.23 11.70 -17.91
CA ILE A 23 19.70 11.56 -19.30
C ILE A 23 20.60 12.75 -19.67
N GLY A 24 21.89 12.60 -19.40
CA GLY A 24 22.92 13.57 -19.81
C GLY A 24 23.34 13.36 -21.25
N THR A 25 23.31 14.43 -22.07
CA THR A 25 23.76 14.40 -23.47
C THR A 25 24.59 15.63 -23.84
N GLY A 26 25.25 15.60 -24.99
CA GLY A 26 25.95 16.76 -25.58
C GLY A 26 27.36 17.01 -25.07
N ALA A 27 27.97 16.10 -24.28
CA ALA A 27 29.34 16.21 -23.78
C ALA A 27 30.13 14.90 -23.90
N LEU A 28 31.43 14.93 -23.63
CA LEU A 28 32.29 13.75 -23.56
C LEU A 28 32.30 13.15 -22.16
N THR A 29 32.34 14.01 -21.13
CA THR A 29 32.28 13.60 -19.73
C THR A 29 31.21 14.39 -18.98
N TYR A 30 30.71 13.84 -17.90
CA TYR A 30 29.60 14.39 -17.11
C TYR A 30 29.96 14.41 -15.64
N LEU A 31 29.48 15.42 -14.92
CA LEU A 31 29.51 15.47 -13.46
C LEU A 31 28.18 16.03 -12.98
N TRP A 32 27.42 15.19 -12.25
CA TRP A 32 26.14 15.53 -11.66
C TRP A 32 26.27 16.00 -10.21
N SER A 33 25.41 16.94 -9.83
CA SER A 33 25.24 17.40 -8.45
C SER A 33 23.75 17.68 -8.17
N PRO A 34 23.26 17.45 -6.93
CA PRO A 34 23.99 16.89 -5.80
C PRO A 34 24.42 15.45 -6.06
N ASN A 35 25.36 14.94 -5.27
CA ASN A 35 25.84 13.54 -5.35
C ASN A 35 25.15 12.60 -4.36
N ASP A 36 24.12 13.07 -3.67
CA ASP A 36 23.28 12.26 -2.80
C ASP A 36 22.15 11.61 -3.62
N SER A 37 21.78 10.39 -3.25
CA SER A 37 20.70 9.64 -3.92
C SER A 37 20.90 9.47 -5.42
N ILE A 38 22.14 9.25 -5.86
CA ILE A 38 22.52 9.01 -7.25
C ILE A 38 23.50 7.82 -7.34
N SER A 39 23.33 6.97 -8.35
CA SER A 39 24.11 5.73 -8.51
C SER A 39 25.59 5.98 -8.82
N ASP A 40 25.88 6.90 -9.73
CA ASP A 40 27.22 7.36 -10.11
C ASP A 40 27.08 8.74 -10.76
N ASN A 41 27.68 9.75 -10.16
CA ASN A 41 27.56 11.12 -10.62
C ASN A 41 28.50 11.47 -11.80
N ASN A 42 29.31 10.54 -12.29
CA ASN A 42 30.26 10.76 -13.39
C ASN A 42 29.85 10.11 -14.73
N VAL A 43 28.65 9.51 -14.78
CA VAL A 43 28.13 8.86 -15.99
C VAL A 43 27.05 9.71 -16.67
N ALA A 44 26.82 9.46 -17.97
CA ALA A 44 25.78 10.15 -18.72
C ALA A 44 24.35 9.83 -18.25
N PHE A 45 24.10 8.59 -17.75
CA PHE A 45 22.77 8.05 -17.46
C PHE A 45 22.69 7.45 -16.05
N PRO A 46 22.86 8.25 -14.98
CA PRO A 46 22.74 7.71 -13.62
C PRO A 46 21.29 7.46 -13.24
N PHE A 47 21.08 6.53 -12.30
CA PHE A 47 19.82 6.39 -11.58
C PHE A 47 19.82 7.28 -10.34
N VAL A 48 18.64 7.87 -10.00
CA VAL A 48 18.45 8.70 -8.83
C VAL A 48 17.19 8.25 -8.05
N TRP A 49 17.23 8.44 -6.71
CA TRP A 49 16.12 8.10 -5.78
C TRP A 49 16.01 9.13 -4.65
N PRO A 50 15.85 10.42 -4.98
CA PRO A 50 15.73 11.45 -3.96
C PRO A 50 14.50 11.24 -3.07
N THR A 51 14.59 11.67 -1.81
CA THR A 51 13.47 11.64 -0.84
C THR A 51 12.66 12.93 -0.86
N ASP A 52 13.21 13.99 -1.44
CA ASP A 52 12.59 15.30 -1.58
C ASP A 52 12.78 15.80 -3.00
N THR A 53 11.88 16.68 -3.46
CA THR A 53 12.01 17.32 -4.78
C THR A 53 13.39 17.94 -4.94
N THR A 54 14.13 17.52 -5.96
CA THR A 54 15.55 17.81 -6.12
C THR A 54 15.86 18.26 -7.55
N ASP A 55 16.61 19.36 -7.65
CA ASP A 55 17.23 19.79 -8.89
C ASP A 55 18.61 19.12 -9.04
N TYR A 56 18.77 18.31 -10.08
CA TYR A 56 20.06 17.75 -10.48
C TYR A 56 20.68 18.61 -11.59
N ILE A 57 21.89 19.07 -11.34
CA ILE A 57 22.67 19.88 -12.29
C ILE A 57 23.75 18.98 -12.90
N VAL A 58 23.80 18.89 -14.21
CA VAL A 58 24.91 18.25 -14.92
C VAL A 58 25.88 19.28 -15.45
N VAL A 59 27.17 19.10 -15.22
CA VAL A 59 28.24 19.79 -15.90
C VAL A 59 28.85 18.82 -16.92
N GLY A 60 28.70 19.14 -18.21
CA GLY A 60 29.28 18.38 -19.31
C GLY A 60 30.57 19.05 -19.81
N THR A 61 31.58 18.23 -20.10
CA THR A 61 32.86 18.69 -20.64
C THR A 61 33.12 18.07 -22.03
N ASP A 62 33.50 18.87 -23.01
CA ASP A 62 33.84 18.40 -24.35
C ASP A 62 35.31 17.93 -24.47
N ALA A 63 35.70 17.46 -25.64
CA ALA A 63 37.07 16.98 -25.91
C ALA A 63 38.14 18.10 -25.86
N ASN A 64 37.74 19.38 -25.90
CA ASN A 64 38.62 20.52 -25.78
C ASN A 64 38.73 21.09 -24.36
N GLY A 65 37.99 20.48 -23.40
CA GLY A 65 37.91 20.91 -22.01
C GLY A 65 36.93 22.08 -21.78
N CYS A 66 36.12 22.47 -22.79
CA CYS A 66 35.06 23.46 -22.60
C CYS A 66 33.88 22.82 -21.83
N THR A 67 33.30 23.59 -20.91
CA THR A 67 32.20 23.09 -20.02
C THR A 67 30.91 23.89 -20.22
N GLN A 68 29.79 23.21 -20.08
CA GLN A 68 28.45 23.80 -20.00
C GLN A 68 27.64 23.00 -19.02
N SER A 69 26.62 23.62 -18.43
CA SER A 69 25.71 22.96 -17.48
C SER A 69 24.27 23.05 -17.93
N ASP A 70 23.47 22.09 -17.50
CA ASP A 70 22.01 22.08 -17.58
C ASP A 70 21.41 21.47 -16.30
N THR A 71 20.13 21.69 -16.08
CA THR A 71 19.42 21.28 -14.84
C THR A 71 18.16 20.50 -15.19
N VAL A 72 17.89 19.43 -14.43
CA VAL A 72 16.64 18.67 -14.47
C VAL A 72 16.03 18.64 -13.06
N ASN A 73 14.73 18.89 -12.96
CA ASN A 73 13.98 18.79 -11.71
C ASN A 73 13.36 17.39 -11.58
N ILE A 74 13.55 16.75 -10.44
CA ILE A 74 12.85 15.53 -10.07
C ILE A 74 11.87 15.86 -8.95
N LEU A 75 10.59 15.95 -9.30
CA LEU A 75 9.50 16.16 -8.35
C LEU A 75 9.22 14.87 -7.58
N VAL A 76 9.28 14.92 -6.25
CA VAL A 76 9.00 13.76 -5.38
C VAL A 76 7.68 13.96 -4.67
N ASN A 77 6.71 13.10 -4.97
CA ASN A 77 5.42 13.05 -4.30
C ASN A 77 5.50 12.16 -3.05
N PRO A 78 4.92 12.58 -1.91
CA PRO A 78 4.77 11.71 -0.75
C PRO A 78 3.86 10.52 -1.04
N LEU A 79 3.99 9.43 -0.27
CA LEU A 79 3.04 8.33 -0.32
C LEU A 79 1.73 8.75 0.38
N PRO A 80 0.56 8.24 -0.06
CA PRO A 80 -0.71 8.44 0.64
C PRO A 80 -0.66 7.83 2.05
N ILE A 81 -1.35 8.45 3.01
CA ILE A 81 -1.50 7.91 4.37
C ILE A 81 -2.74 7.01 4.37
N VAL A 82 -2.60 5.79 3.84
CA VAL A 82 -3.68 4.79 3.85
C VAL A 82 -3.90 4.32 5.28
N THR A 83 -5.17 4.30 5.71
CA THR A 83 -5.57 3.81 7.04
C THR A 83 -6.77 2.90 6.90
N ALA A 84 -6.63 1.63 7.33
CA ALA A 84 -7.70 0.65 7.44
C ALA A 84 -8.45 0.79 8.77
N SER A 85 -9.67 0.21 8.85
CA SER A 85 -10.38 0.04 10.12
C SER A 85 -9.55 -0.80 11.10
N SER A 86 -9.84 -0.65 12.41
CA SER A 86 -9.22 -1.49 13.44
C SER A 86 -9.63 -2.96 13.30
N ASP A 87 -8.84 -3.87 13.88
CA ASP A 87 -9.13 -5.30 13.94
C ASP A 87 -10.53 -5.58 14.50
N MET A 88 -11.17 -6.61 13.95
CA MET A 88 -12.58 -6.96 14.24
C MET A 88 -12.71 -8.42 14.64
N GLN A 89 -13.82 -8.74 15.31
CA GLN A 89 -14.20 -10.11 15.66
C GLN A 89 -15.63 -10.38 15.22
N ILE A 90 -15.84 -11.50 14.55
CA ILE A 90 -17.16 -11.99 14.13
C ILE A 90 -17.31 -13.46 14.48
N CYS A 91 -18.54 -13.98 14.48
CA CYS A 91 -18.78 -15.42 14.49
C CYS A 91 -18.78 -15.97 13.06
N ILE A 92 -18.46 -17.25 12.90
CA ILE A 92 -18.55 -17.91 11.59
C ILE A 92 -19.98 -17.80 11.03
N GLY A 93 -20.08 -17.33 9.77
CA GLY A 93 -21.35 -17.07 9.09
C GLY A 93 -21.80 -15.60 9.17
N ASP A 94 -21.21 -14.79 10.03
CA ASP A 94 -21.47 -13.35 10.08
C ASP A 94 -20.65 -12.60 9.02
N SER A 95 -21.03 -11.34 8.83
CA SER A 95 -20.30 -10.39 7.97
C SER A 95 -19.89 -9.17 8.76
N THR A 96 -18.85 -8.47 8.27
CA THR A 96 -18.44 -7.18 8.82
C THR A 96 -18.08 -6.22 7.69
N GLN A 97 -18.19 -4.93 7.96
CA GLN A 97 -17.78 -3.90 7.01
C GLN A 97 -16.36 -3.44 7.33
N LEU A 98 -15.46 -3.58 6.35
CA LEU A 98 -14.15 -2.96 6.39
C LEU A 98 -14.26 -1.51 5.95
N SER A 99 -13.28 -0.68 6.30
CA SER A 99 -13.17 0.67 5.76
C SER A 99 -11.72 1.07 5.57
N ALA A 100 -11.47 1.91 4.57
CA ALA A 100 -10.16 2.54 4.33
C ALA A 100 -10.33 4.01 3.99
N THR A 101 -9.32 4.80 4.37
CA THR A 101 -9.23 6.25 4.09
C THR A 101 -7.82 6.62 3.67
N GLY A 102 -7.63 7.85 3.16
CA GLY A 102 -6.31 8.44 2.89
C GLY A 102 -5.78 8.24 1.48
N ALA A 103 -6.59 7.71 0.54
CA ALA A 103 -6.26 7.59 -0.89
C ALA A 103 -7.48 7.87 -1.77
N ASP A 104 -7.29 7.92 -3.10
CA ASP A 104 -8.35 8.18 -4.07
C ASP A 104 -9.00 6.90 -4.60
N SER A 105 -8.27 5.81 -4.60
CA SER A 105 -8.78 4.48 -4.97
C SER A 105 -8.18 3.39 -4.11
N TYR A 106 -8.90 2.26 -4.00
CA TYR A 106 -8.54 1.17 -3.09
C TYR A 106 -8.67 -0.19 -3.76
N VAL A 107 -7.79 -1.11 -3.37
CA VAL A 107 -7.88 -2.54 -3.71
C VAL A 107 -7.57 -3.35 -2.46
N TRP A 108 -8.49 -4.27 -2.11
CA TRP A 108 -8.34 -5.16 -0.96
C TRP A 108 -7.95 -6.58 -1.38
N THR A 109 -7.08 -7.20 -0.60
CA THR A 109 -6.66 -8.60 -0.76
C THR A 109 -6.57 -9.29 0.60
N PRO A 110 -6.94 -10.59 0.71
CA PRO A 110 -7.59 -11.43 -0.32
C PRO A 110 -9.01 -10.95 -0.65
N ASN A 111 -9.48 -11.22 -1.87
CA ASN A 111 -10.77 -10.73 -2.35
C ASN A 111 -11.90 -11.78 -2.40
N ASN A 112 -11.58 -13.05 -2.14
CA ASN A 112 -12.52 -14.18 -2.27
C ASN A 112 -13.67 -14.17 -1.27
N SER A 113 -13.53 -13.46 -0.17
CA SER A 113 -14.56 -13.28 0.88
C SER A 113 -15.05 -11.84 0.99
N LEU A 114 -14.80 -11.00 -0.04
CA LEU A 114 -15.23 -9.61 -0.07
C LEU A 114 -16.32 -9.37 -1.11
N VAL A 115 -17.33 -8.60 -0.74
CA VAL A 115 -18.26 -8.02 -1.70
C VAL A 115 -17.64 -6.73 -2.22
N ASN A 116 -17.17 -6.75 -3.48
CA ASN A 116 -16.52 -5.64 -4.16
C ASN A 116 -15.20 -5.17 -3.48
N ALA A 117 -14.09 -5.82 -3.81
CA ALA A 117 -12.77 -5.53 -3.24
C ALA A 117 -12.12 -4.22 -3.74
N VAL A 118 -12.77 -3.43 -4.61
CA VAL A 118 -12.20 -2.20 -5.20
C VAL A 118 -12.91 -0.92 -4.71
N VAL A 119 -13.57 -0.98 -3.55
CA VAL A 119 -14.19 0.18 -2.90
C VAL A 119 -13.49 0.47 -1.56
N ALA A 120 -13.71 1.67 -1.01
CA ALA A 120 -13.18 2.04 0.29
C ALA A 120 -13.75 1.15 1.42
N ASP A 121 -15.03 0.77 1.31
CA ASP A 121 -15.81 0.15 2.39
C ASP A 121 -16.43 -1.19 1.95
N PRO A 122 -15.65 -2.26 1.67
CA PRO A 122 -16.19 -3.56 1.28
C PRO A 122 -16.82 -4.29 2.47
N ILE A 123 -17.79 -5.18 2.19
CA ILE A 123 -18.31 -6.13 3.18
C ILE A 123 -17.47 -7.42 3.10
N ALA A 124 -16.96 -7.87 4.24
CA ALA A 124 -16.21 -9.10 4.39
C ALA A 124 -17.08 -10.21 5.01
N LEU A 125 -17.00 -11.43 4.47
CA LEU A 125 -17.66 -12.65 4.91
C LEU A 125 -16.64 -13.79 5.01
N PRO A 126 -15.58 -13.67 5.81
CA PRO A 126 -14.58 -14.72 5.93
C PRO A 126 -15.13 -15.91 6.72
N THR A 127 -14.73 -17.13 6.32
CA THR A 127 -15.02 -18.37 7.07
C THR A 127 -13.95 -18.73 8.08
N ASP A 128 -12.77 -18.12 7.95
CA ASP A 128 -11.60 -18.29 8.81
C ASP A 128 -11.01 -16.94 9.15
N THR A 129 -10.29 -16.85 10.27
CA THR A 129 -9.55 -15.65 10.63
C THR A 129 -8.67 -15.19 9.46
N THR A 130 -8.92 -13.99 8.98
CA THR A 130 -8.32 -13.48 7.74
C THR A 130 -7.74 -12.08 7.97
N GLU A 131 -6.48 -11.90 7.57
CA GLU A 131 -5.86 -10.58 7.43
C GLU A 131 -6.16 -10.05 6.03
N TYR A 132 -6.75 -8.86 5.97
CA TYR A 132 -6.97 -8.11 4.74
C TYR A 132 -5.96 -6.99 4.64
N VAL A 133 -5.34 -6.87 3.48
CA VAL A 133 -4.45 -5.77 3.12
C VAL A 133 -5.21 -4.85 2.17
N VAL A 134 -5.28 -3.56 2.49
CA VAL A 134 -5.76 -2.54 1.57
C VAL A 134 -4.57 -1.83 0.93
N GLN A 135 -4.58 -1.75 -0.38
CA GLN A 135 -3.70 -0.89 -1.16
C GLN A 135 -4.49 0.36 -1.57
N GLY A 136 -3.98 1.53 -1.21
CA GLY A 136 -4.54 2.82 -1.63
C GLY A 136 -3.62 3.49 -2.64
N VAL A 137 -4.20 4.14 -3.64
CA VAL A 137 -3.51 4.91 -4.67
C VAL A 137 -4.04 6.34 -4.66
N ASP A 138 -3.16 7.33 -4.63
CA ASP A 138 -3.51 8.75 -4.70
C ASP A 138 -3.62 9.27 -6.15
N LEU A 139 -3.99 10.55 -6.31
CA LEU A 139 -4.09 11.20 -7.64
C LEU A 139 -2.77 11.29 -8.40
N ASN A 140 -1.63 11.19 -7.71
CA ASN A 140 -0.30 11.19 -8.32
C ASN A 140 0.15 9.78 -8.75
N GLY A 141 -0.66 8.75 -8.47
CA GLY A 141 -0.32 7.34 -8.69
C GLY A 141 0.60 6.75 -7.64
N CYS A 142 0.83 7.45 -6.52
CA CYS A 142 1.62 6.91 -5.41
C CYS A 142 0.80 5.93 -4.59
N VAL A 143 1.44 4.86 -4.14
CA VAL A 143 0.80 3.69 -3.55
C VAL A 143 1.30 3.46 -2.13
N ASN A 144 0.38 3.19 -1.21
CA ASN A 144 0.70 2.71 0.14
C ASN A 144 -0.32 1.68 0.60
N THR A 145 -0.05 0.99 1.69
CA THR A 145 -0.88 -0.12 2.19
C THR A 145 -1.09 -0.01 3.69
N ASP A 146 -2.21 -0.58 4.16
CA ASP A 146 -2.48 -0.87 5.56
C ASP A 146 -3.22 -2.20 5.69
N THR A 147 -3.36 -2.73 6.90
CA THR A 147 -3.92 -4.05 7.17
C THR A 147 -5.00 -4.01 8.24
N VAL A 148 -5.95 -4.95 8.16
CA VAL A 148 -6.95 -5.22 9.20
C VAL A 148 -7.14 -6.72 9.38
N LEU A 149 -7.14 -7.18 10.62
CA LEU A 149 -7.40 -8.58 10.97
C LEU A 149 -8.87 -8.76 11.33
N VAL A 150 -9.55 -9.69 10.65
CA VAL A 150 -10.90 -10.15 11.03
C VAL A 150 -10.78 -11.53 11.67
N ASN A 151 -10.92 -11.59 12.99
CA ASN A 151 -10.94 -12.83 13.75
C ASN A 151 -12.31 -13.50 13.63
N VAL A 152 -12.34 -14.74 13.17
CA VAL A 152 -13.57 -15.55 13.05
C VAL A 152 -13.63 -16.56 14.19
N ASN A 153 -14.61 -16.39 15.07
CA ASN A 153 -14.87 -17.30 16.19
C ASN A 153 -15.83 -18.43 15.77
N PRO A 154 -15.61 -19.67 16.18
CA PRO A 154 -16.56 -20.75 15.95
C PRO A 154 -17.85 -20.50 16.71
N LEU A 155 -18.97 -21.05 16.21
CA LEU A 155 -20.22 -21.08 16.98
C LEU A 155 -20.07 -22.00 18.19
N PRO A 156 -20.76 -21.69 19.30
CA PRO A 156 -20.81 -22.59 20.44
C PRO A 156 -21.53 -23.91 20.07
N ASP A 157 -21.02 -25.01 20.58
CA ASP A 157 -21.64 -26.33 20.40
C ASP A 157 -22.76 -26.51 21.45
N ALA A 158 -23.91 -25.89 21.18
CA ALA A 158 -25.04 -25.90 22.10
C ALA A 158 -25.79 -27.23 22.06
N ASP A 159 -25.91 -27.88 23.20
CA ASP A 159 -26.64 -29.14 23.38
C ASP A 159 -27.79 -28.97 24.41
N ALA A 160 -28.98 -29.27 23.99
CA ALA A 160 -30.19 -29.24 24.83
C ALA A 160 -30.40 -30.54 25.66
N GLY A 161 -29.48 -31.50 25.57
CA GLY A 161 -29.55 -32.79 26.23
C GLY A 161 -30.52 -33.78 25.57
N PHE A 162 -30.81 -34.87 26.26
CA PHE A 162 -31.64 -35.96 25.72
C PHE A 162 -33.14 -35.63 25.79
N ASN A 163 -33.90 -36.18 24.85
CA ASN A 163 -35.36 -36.17 24.92
C ASN A 163 -35.84 -36.90 26.17
N VAL A 164 -36.73 -36.27 26.92
CA VAL A 164 -37.31 -36.86 28.16
C VAL A 164 -38.82 -37.02 27.99
N ASN A 165 -39.34 -38.21 28.32
CA ASN A 165 -40.78 -38.49 28.40
C ASN A 165 -41.26 -38.37 29.86
N ILE A 166 -42.33 -37.61 30.05
CA ILE A 166 -42.96 -37.45 31.38
C ILE A 166 -44.45 -37.82 31.29
N CYS A 167 -45.03 -38.24 32.42
CA CYS A 167 -46.46 -38.44 32.54
C CYS A 167 -47.19 -37.12 32.85
N GLU A 168 -48.49 -37.07 32.58
CA GLU A 168 -49.31 -35.88 32.90
C GLU A 168 -49.24 -35.54 34.39
N GLY A 169 -48.84 -34.28 34.66
CA GLY A 169 -48.69 -33.80 36.06
C GLY A 169 -47.26 -33.88 36.60
N ASP A 170 -46.31 -34.53 35.88
CA ASP A 170 -44.91 -34.62 36.30
C ASP A 170 -44.15 -33.39 35.87
N ASN A 171 -43.03 -33.15 36.53
CA ASN A 171 -42.04 -32.09 36.15
C ASN A 171 -40.70 -32.73 35.86
N VAL A 172 -39.96 -32.14 34.93
CA VAL A 172 -38.57 -32.52 34.61
C VAL A 172 -37.68 -31.28 34.56
N LEU A 173 -36.46 -31.42 35.07
CA LEU A 173 -35.45 -30.41 34.92
C LEU A 173 -34.74 -30.65 33.58
N LEU A 174 -34.82 -29.67 32.71
CA LEU A 174 -34.04 -29.66 31.45
C LEU A 174 -32.66 -29.03 31.71
N GLY A 175 -31.63 -29.59 31.10
CA GLY A 175 -30.26 -29.07 31.16
C GLY A 175 -29.76 -28.80 29.77
N ALA A 176 -29.04 -27.71 29.60
CA ALA A 176 -28.33 -27.37 28.35
C ALA A 176 -26.85 -27.16 28.65
N THR A 177 -26.01 -27.47 27.67
CA THR A 177 -24.55 -27.28 27.73
C THR A 177 -24.03 -26.57 26.45
N GLY A 178 -22.75 -26.20 26.44
CA GLY A 178 -22.10 -25.63 25.27
C GLY A 178 -22.27 -24.11 25.08
N GLY A 179 -23.04 -23.41 25.90
CA GLY A 179 -23.21 -21.97 25.88
C GLY A 179 -22.87 -21.33 27.23
N VAL A 180 -22.57 -20.03 27.23
CA VAL A 180 -22.37 -19.25 28.48
C VAL A 180 -23.67 -18.66 29.02
N SER A 181 -24.71 -18.56 28.19
CA SER A 181 -26.07 -18.16 28.54
C SER A 181 -27.08 -18.87 27.63
N TYR A 182 -28.32 -19.09 28.17
CA TYR A 182 -29.40 -19.78 27.46
C TYR A 182 -30.68 -18.97 27.59
N GLN A 183 -31.50 -18.94 26.55
CA GLN A 183 -32.82 -18.30 26.50
C GLN A 183 -33.90 -19.32 26.15
#